data_c40f0e7b5f4fa75aa9718bed2a025856
#
_entry.id   c40f0e7b5f4fa75aa9718bed2a025856
#
_cell.length_a   1.000
_cell.length_b   1.000
_cell.length_c   1.000
_cell.angle_alpha   90.00
_cell.angle_beta   90.00
_cell.angle_gamma   90.00
#
_symmetry.space_group_name_H-M   'P 1'
#
loop_
_entity.id
_entity.type
_entity.pdbx_description
1 polymer ?
#
loop_
_entity_poly.entity_id
_entity_poly.type
_entity_poly.pdbx_seq_one_letter_code
_entity_poly.pdbx_strand_id
1 'polypeptide(L)'
;MTGPWVPGTSLRIEGAARGPLAGLTFAAKDLFDVAGHPTGGGNPDWARQHPLPTKHAWAVQRLLDAGATLIGKTITDEVSLGILGENPFEGTALNPKAPDRVPGGSSSGSASAVAQGLCDTALGTDTGGSVRVPASFCGLYGVRPTHGRLDLTGMMPQAPSSDTTGWFARDAATFARVSAVMLDEAIPTALPARLIVAVDAFGFADPETAAALQPLVRKLATLVKDVREEPLAPQGLSVWARAQRTLQPYEAWQTFRAWIERDNPRMQFSVARGMALAGSIPESERQWAALMREEARARLAWLLAPGTILCMPTTPFPAPKKGLPLPVVEPLRMRISCLASHGGLTGVPQVSIPGATVDGLPVGLSILGARGSDTMLVAVARALEAR
;
A
#
# COMPACT_ATOMS: atom_id res chain seq x y z
N MET A 1 -16.49 -16.76 -6.11
CA MET A 1 -15.39 -15.78 -5.91
C MET A 1 -15.98 -14.41 -6.14
N THR A 2 -15.78 -13.50 -5.24
CA THR A 2 -16.28 -12.11 -5.35
C THR A 2 -15.40 -11.36 -6.35
N GLY A 3 -16.01 -10.56 -7.23
CA GLY A 3 -15.27 -9.64 -8.10
C GLY A 3 -14.54 -8.58 -7.28
N PRO A 4 -13.71 -7.74 -7.89
CA PRO A 4 -12.99 -6.68 -7.17
C PRO A 4 -13.86 -5.46 -6.82
N TRP A 5 -15.09 -5.40 -7.32
CA TRP A 5 -15.98 -4.25 -7.22
C TRP A 5 -16.83 -4.29 -5.95
N VAL A 6 -17.11 -3.12 -5.40
CA VAL A 6 -18.07 -2.98 -4.30
C VAL A 6 -19.44 -3.51 -4.75
N PRO A 7 -20.06 -4.44 -4.02
CA PRO A 7 -21.32 -5.05 -4.41
C PRO A 7 -22.43 -4.02 -4.64
N GLY A 8 -23.21 -4.19 -5.73
CA GLY A 8 -24.31 -3.31 -6.07
C GLY A 8 -23.92 -1.93 -6.64
N THR A 9 -22.63 -1.66 -6.84
CA THR A 9 -22.18 -0.43 -7.47
C THR A 9 -21.86 -0.66 -8.95
N SER A 10 -22.47 0.15 -9.82
CA SER A 10 -22.09 0.28 -11.23
C SER A 10 -21.80 1.75 -11.48
N LEU A 11 -20.59 2.04 -11.92
CA LEU A 11 -20.13 3.42 -12.01
C LEU A 11 -19.16 3.53 -13.18
N ARG A 12 -19.38 4.54 -14.02
CA ARG A 12 -18.47 4.96 -15.07
C ARG A 12 -18.50 6.47 -15.18
N ILE A 13 -17.37 7.13 -15.01
CA ILE A 13 -17.21 8.58 -15.14
C ILE A 13 -16.07 8.83 -16.12
N GLU A 14 -16.42 9.44 -17.26
CA GLU A 14 -15.43 9.79 -18.27
C GLU A 14 -14.53 10.93 -17.76
N GLY A 15 -13.23 10.82 -18.00
CA GLY A 15 -12.29 11.89 -17.74
C GLY A 15 -12.30 12.95 -18.83
N ALA A 16 -11.41 13.93 -18.71
CA ALA A 16 -11.22 14.95 -19.73
C ALA A 16 -10.93 14.29 -21.10
N ALA A 17 -11.49 14.87 -22.17
CA ALA A 17 -11.36 14.33 -23.53
C ALA A 17 -9.91 14.25 -24.04
N ARG A 18 -9.00 15.01 -23.41
CA ARG A 18 -7.56 15.05 -23.72
C ARG A 18 -6.78 15.09 -22.41
N GLY A 19 -5.58 14.50 -22.41
CA GLY A 19 -4.69 14.52 -21.26
C GLY A 19 -3.66 13.40 -21.31
N PRO A 20 -2.66 13.42 -20.43
CA PRO A 20 -1.60 12.42 -20.40
C PRO A 20 -2.07 11.01 -20.10
N LEU A 21 -3.28 10.84 -19.54
CA LEU A 21 -3.89 9.53 -19.25
C LEU A 21 -5.10 9.24 -20.13
N ALA A 22 -5.37 10.03 -21.17
CA ALA A 22 -6.47 9.78 -22.09
C ALA A 22 -6.39 8.35 -22.66
N GLY A 23 -7.54 7.66 -22.66
CA GLY A 23 -7.66 6.25 -23.07
C GLY A 23 -7.34 5.23 -21.99
N LEU A 24 -6.83 5.63 -20.82
CA LEU A 24 -6.67 4.72 -19.67
C LEU A 24 -7.93 4.68 -18.81
N THR A 25 -8.15 3.53 -18.21
CA THR A 25 -9.20 3.30 -17.21
C THR A 25 -8.60 3.16 -15.80
N PHE A 26 -9.33 3.63 -14.79
CA PHE A 26 -8.92 3.42 -13.41
C PHE A 26 -10.08 3.01 -12.50
N ALA A 27 -9.73 2.38 -11.38
CA ALA A 27 -10.62 2.07 -10.29
C ALA A 27 -10.20 2.83 -9.02
N ALA A 28 -11.14 3.08 -8.12
CA ALA A 28 -10.88 3.76 -6.86
C ALA A 28 -11.26 2.86 -5.67
N LYS A 29 -10.33 2.64 -4.74
CA LYS A 29 -10.63 1.97 -3.47
C LYS A 29 -11.80 2.66 -2.76
N ASP A 30 -12.67 1.89 -2.13
CA ASP A 30 -13.87 2.42 -1.47
C ASP A 30 -13.59 3.22 -0.17
N LEU A 31 -12.45 3.89 -0.16
CA LEU A 31 -12.09 4.96 0.77
C LEU A 31 -12.05 6.34 0.10
N PHE A 32 -12.12 6.39 -1.23
CA PHE A 32 -12.13 7.64 -1.96
C PHE A 32 -13.55 8.07 -2.28
N ASP A 33 -13.85 9.32 -1.98
CA ASP A 33 -15.10 9.96 -2.35
C ASP A 33 -15.24 10.06 -3.86
N VAL A 34 -16.40 9.62 -4.34
CA VAL A 34 -16.85 9.83 -5.71
C VAL A 34 -18.20 10.54 -5.63
N ALA A 35 -18.32 11.74 -6.18
CA ALA A 35 -19.52 12.55 -6.09
C ALA A 35 -20.77 11.75 -6.50
N GLY A 36 -21.80 11.77 -5.65
CA GLY A 36 -23.06 11.05 -5.85
C GLY A 36 -23.03 9.55 -5.56
N HIS A 37 -21.88 8.99 -5.11
CA HIS A 37 -21.73 7.58 -4.78
C HIS A 37 -21.27 7.38 -3.33
N PRO A 38 -21.77 6.37 -2.60
CA PRO A 38 -21.35 6.11 -1.22
C PRO A 38 -19.85 5.83 -1.10
N THR A 39 -19.25 6.25 0.01
CA THR A 39 -17.93 5.80 0.44
C THR A 39 -18.13 4.89 1.64
N GLY A 40 -18.01 3.58 1.43
CA GLY A 40 -18.38 2.56 2.41
C GLY A 40 -17.25 2.13 3.33
N GLY A 41 -16.01 2.28 2.90
CA GLY A 41 -14.86 1.83 3.69
C GLY A 41 -14.87 0.33 4.01
N GLY A 42 -15.56 -0.49 3.20
CA GLY A 42 -15.70 -1.92 3.45
C GLY A 42 -16.64 -2.28 4.61
N ASN A 43 -17.45 -1.32 5.10
CA ASN A 43 -18.45 -1.56 6.15
C ASN A 43 -19.81 -0.98 5.73
N PRO A 44 -20.87 -1.81 5.66
CA PRO A 44 -22.19 -1.37 5.18
C PRO A 44 -22.89 -0.40 6.14
N ASP A 45 -22.55 -0.39 7.41
CA ASP A 45 -23.13 0.53 8.38
C ASP A 45 -22.51 1.92 8.24
N TRP A 46 -21.20 1.99 7.96
CA TRP A 46 -20.57 3.26 7.60
C TRP A 46 -21.23 3.89 6.36
N ALA A 47 -21.39 3.11 5.28
CA ALA A 47 -22.01 3.60 4.04
C ALA A 47 -23.40 4.16 4.24
N ARG A 48 -24.23 3.55 5.12
CA ARG A 48 -25.60 3.99 5.39
C ARG A 48 -25.70 5.22 6.30
N GLN A 49 -24.69 5.41 7.16
CA GLN A 49 -24.72 6.44 8.22
C GLN A 49 -23.99 7.72 7.82
N HIS A 50 -23.35 7.73 6.65
CA HIS A 50 -22.67 8.92 6.15
C HIS A 50 -23.32 9.46 4.88
N PRO A 51 -23.35 10.78 4.70
CA PRO A 51 -23.96 11.40 3.51
C PRO A 51 -23.16 11.06 2.26
N LEU A 52 -23.85 11.10 1.11
CA LEU A 52 -23.19 10.97 -0.18
C LEU A 52 -22.21 12.14 -0.40
N PRO A 53 -21.00 11.86 -0.86
CA PRO A 53 -20.06 12.90 -1.24
C PRO A 53 -20.63 13.80 -2.35
N THR A 54 -20.42 15.10 -2.23
CA THR A 54 -20.82 16.09 -3.25
C THR A 54 -19.68 16.44 -4.21
N LYS A 55 -18.46 16.02 -3.89
CA LYS A 55 -17.25 16.23 -4.69
C LYS A 55 -16.46 14.93 -4.79
N HIS A 56 -15.65 14.81 -5.83
CA HIS A 56 -14.66 13.75 -5.89
C HIS A 56 -13.53 14.01 -4.90
N ALA A 57 -12.92 12.93 -4.40
CA ALA A 57 -11.64 13.00 -3.72
C ALA A 57 -10.59 13.62 -4.66
N TRP A 58 -9.61 14.34 -4.08
CA TRP A 58 -8.56 14.98 -4.87
C TRP A 58 -7.87 14.00 -5.84
N ALA A 59 -7.53 12.80 -5.36
CA ALA A 59 -6.86 11.78 -6.18
C ALA A 59 -7.74 11.28 -7.35
N VAL A 60 -9.05 11.15 -7.14
CA VAL A 60 -10.00 10.77 -8.19
C VAL A 60 -10.10 11.89 -9.21
N GLN A 61 -10.32 13.13 -8.77
CA GLN A 61 -10.43 14.30 -9.65
C GLN A 61 -9.16 14.47 -10.49
N ARG A 62 -7.99 14.30 -9.87
CA ARG A 62 -6.68 14.41 -10.54
C ARG A 62 -6.55 13.48 -11.74
N LEU A 63 -6.99 12.21 -11.59
CA LEU A 63 -6.95 11.24 -12.70
C LEU A 63 -8.00 11.53 -13.78
N LEU A 64 -9.20 11.99 -13.39
CA LEU A 64 -10.24 12.41 -14.33
C LEU A 64 -9.78 13.63 -15.15
N ASP A 65 -9.19 14.62 -14.51
CA ASP A 65 -8.66 15.83 -15.20
C ASP A 65 -7.53 15.49 -16.16
N ALA A 66 -6.77 14.44 -15.87
CA ALA A 66 -5.72 13.92 -16.74
C ALA A 66 -6.25 13.05 -17.91
N GLY A 67 -7.56 12.83 -18.01
CA GLY A 67 -8.23 12.11 -19.09
C GLY A 67 -8.47 10.61 -18.81
N ALA A 68 -8.15 10.09 -17.64
CA ALA A 68 -8.48 8.70 -17.32
C ALA A 68 -9.96 8.54 -16.96
N THR A 69 -10.57 7.42 -17.36
CA THR A 69 -11.98 7.08 -17.06
C THR A 69 -12.08 6.26 -15.79
N LEU A 70 -12.85 6.72 -14.81
CA LEU A 70 -13.19 5.92 -13.61
C LEU A 70 -14.25 4.88 -13.98
N ILE A 71 -14.00 3.61 -13.65
CA ILE A 71 -14.89 2.50 -14.03
C ILE A 71 -15.48 1.73 -12.85
N GLY A 72 -15.14 2.09 -11.61
CA GLY A 72 -15.74 1.46 -10.44
C GLY A 72 -15.04 1.80 -9.13
N LYS A 73 -15.75 1.51 -8.04
CA LYS A 73 -15.18 1.48 -6.68
C LYS A 73 -14.84 0.04 -6.32
N THR A 74 -13.69 -0.15 -5.67
CA THR A 74 -13.16 -1.48 -5.34
C THR A 74 -13.28 -1.79 -3.87
N ILE A 75 -13.55 -3.07 -3.56
CA ILE A 75 -13.64 -3.57 -2.18
C ILE A 75 -12.32 -3.34 -1.43
N THR A 76 -12.44 -3.26 -0.11
CA THR A 76 -11.33 -3.02 0.82
C THR A 76 -11.50 -3.85 2.08
N ASP A 77 -10.43 -4.08 2.83
CA ASP A 77 -10.56 -4.57 4.21
C ASP A 77 -11.36 -3.55 5.02
N GLU A 78 -12.17 -4.00 5.96
CA GLU A 78 -13.08 -3.16 6.76
C GLU A 78 -12.35 -1.97 7.39
N VAL A 79 -12.84 -0.75 7.15
CA VAL A 79 -12.25 0.54 7.53
C VAL A 79 -10.73 0.60 7.32
N SER A 80 -10.28 -0.09 6.29
CA SER A 80 -8.88 -0.33 5.92
C SER A 80 -7.97 -0.96 7.01
N LEU A 81 -8.54 -1.56 8.05
CA LEU A 81 -7.83 -2.23 9.15
C LEU A 81 -7.58 -3.72 8.85
N GLY A 82 -6.85 -3.97 7.80
CA GLY A 82 -6.41 -5.29 7.38
C GLY A 82 -5.19 -5.22 6.48
N ILE A 83 -4.62 -6.38 6.16
CA ILE A 83 -3.44 -6.51 5.30
C ILE A 83 -3.53 -7.72 4.36
N LEU A 84 -4.58 -8.54 4.47
CA LEU A 84 -4.73 -9.75 3.68
C LEU A 84 -5.81 -9.67 2.61
N GLY A 85 -6.76 -8.73 2.71
CA GLY A 85 -7.80 -8.54 1.70
C GLY A 85 -9.01 -9.45 1.91
N GLU A 86 -9.32 -9.81 3.14
CA GLU A 86 -10.50 -10.59 3.52
C GLU A 86 -11.49 -9.70 4.27
N ASN A 87 -12.66 -9.48 3.67
CA ASN A 87 -13.74 -8.67 4.24
C ASN A 87 -15.02 -9.52 4.33
N PRO A 88 -15.63 -9.73 5.52
CA PRO A 88 -16.81 -10.56 5.66
C PRO A 88 -18.08 -9.94 5.06
N PHE A 89 -18.11 -8.62 4.83
CA PHE A 89 -19.26 -7.91 4.28
C PHE A 89 -19.24 -7.85 2.74
N GLU A 90 -18.06 -7.66 2.15
CA GLU A 90 -17.88 -7.48 0.71
C GLU A 90 -17.21 -8.69 0.03
N GLY A 91 -16.64 -9.58 0.82
CA GLY A 91 -15.96 -10.78 0.34
C GLY A 91 -14.45 -10.59 0.13
N THR A 92 -13.84 -11.55 -0.53
CA THR A 92 -12.41 -11.58 -0.84
C THR A 92 -12.21 -11.50 -2.36
N ALA A 93 -11.54 -10.45 -2.82
CA ALA A 93 -11.23 -10.29 -4.24
C ALA A 93 -10.33 -11.42 -4.76
N LEU A 94 -10.46 -11.72 -6.04
CA LEU A 94 -9.64 -12.75 -6.68
C LEU A 94 -8.18 -12.27 -6.77
N ASN A 95 -7.24 -13.10 -6.31
CA ASN A 95 -5.86 -13.01 -6.74
C ASN A 95 -5.69 -13.86 -8.03
N PRO A 96 -5.59 -13.26 -9.22
CA PRO A 96 -5.57 -14.05 -10.46
C PRO A 96 -4.28 -14.86 -10.64
N LYS A 97 -3.22 -14.51 -9.91
CA LYS A 97 -1.95 -15.25 -9.93
C LYS A 97 -1.95 -16.44 -8.96
N ALA A 98 -2.87 -16.45 -7.99
CA ALA A 98 -3.00 -17.49 -6.97
C ALA A 98 -4.46 -17.53 -6.48
N PRO A 99 -5.40 -18.17 -7.22
CA PRO A 99 -6.84 -18.10 -6.96
C PRO A 99 -7.29 -18.62 -5.59
N ASP A 100 -6.56 -19.55 -4.98
CA ASP A 100 -6.79 -20.10 -3.64
C ASP A 100 -6.18 -19.27 -2.50
N ARG A 101 -5.48 -18.17 -2.85
CA ARG A 101 -4.75 -17.33 -1.91
C ARG A 101 -5.33 -15.92 -1.85
N VAL A 102 -4.99 -15.20 -0.77
CA VAL A 102 -5.44 -13.83 -0.56
C VAL A 102 -4.79 -12.87 -1.58
N PRO A 103 -5.47 -11.76 -1.96
CA PRO A 103 -4.89 -10.74 -2.82
C PRO A 103 -3.94 -9.79 -2.08
N GLY A 104 -3.92 -9.83 -0.75
CA GLY A 104 -3.35 -8.77 0.08
C GLY A 104 -4.32 -7.61 0.25
N GLY A 105 -4.07 -6.78 1.27
CA GLY A 105 -4.92 -5.69 1.68
C GLY A 105 -4.13 -4.52 2.30
N SER A 106 -4.88 -3.50 2.62
CA SER A 106 -6.33 -3.33 2.56
C SER A 106 -6.85 -2.93 1.16
N SER A 107 -6.01 -2.54 0.19
CA SER A 107 -6.44 -2.19 -1.18
C SER A 107 -6.62 -3.44 -2.07
N SER A 108 -7.34 -4.43 -1.55
CA SER A 108 -7.49 -5.77 -2.13
C SER A 108 -8.17 -5.77 -3.49
N GLY A 109 -9.31 -5.09 -3.61
CA GLY A 109 -10.05 -4.98 -4.86
C GLY A 109 -9.30 -4.18 -5.92
N SER A 110 -8.57 -3.13 -5.52
CA SER A 110 -7.74 -2.32 -6.42
C SER A 110 -6.63 -3.14 -7.06
N ALA A 111 -5.86 -3.88 -6.27
CA ALA A 111 -4.84 -4.78 -6.79
C ALA A 111 -5.43 -5.89 -7.66
N SER A 112 -6.53 -6.48 -7.23
CA SER A 112 -7.25 -7.51 -7.97
C SER A 112 -7.74 -7.02 -9.33
N ALA A 113 -8.36 -5.82 -9.40
CA ALA A 113 -8.86 -5.25 -10.65
C ALA A 113 -7.73 -5.03 -11.66
N VAL A 114 -6.61 -4.45 -11.22
CA VAL A 114 -5.43 -4.24 -12.07
C VAL A 114 -4.82 -5.56 -12.50
N ALA A 115 -4.63 -6.52 -11.59
CA ALA A 115 -4.01 -7.81 -11.89
C ALA A 115 -4.85 -8.66 -12.86
N GLN A 116 -6.18 -8.54 -12.83
CA GLN A 116 -7.10 -9.19 -13.77
C GLN A 116 -7.18 -8.46 -15.14
N GLY A 117 -6.58 -7.28 -15.29
CA GLY A 117 -6.70 -6.47 -16.51
C GLY A 117 -8.06 -5.79 -16.68
N LEU A 118 -8.84 -5.66 -15.61
CA LEU A 118 -10.15 -5.00 -15.64
C LEU A 118 -10.04 -3.47 -15.69
N CYS A 119 -8.91 -2.92 -15.26
CA CYS A 119 -8.53 -1.52 -15.45
C CYS A 119 -7.01 -1.42 -15.63
N ASP A 120 -6.53 -0.27 -16.11
CA ASP A 120 -5.11 -0.04 -16.36
C ASP A 120 -4.36 0.32 -15.08
N THR A 121 -5.01 1.08 -14.19
CA THR A 121 -4.50 1.48 -12.89
C THR A 121 -5.61 1.48 -11.85
N ALA A 122 -5.27 1.52 -10.56
CA ALA A 122 -6.24 1.71 -9.50
C ALA A 122 -5.64 2.49 -8.33
N LEU A 123 -6.45 3.37 -7.75
CA LEU A 123 -6.11 4.07 -6.50
C LEU A 123 -6.28 3.13 -5.31
N GLY A 124 -5.30 3.15 -4.42
CA GLY A 124 -5.30 2.52 -3.12
C GLY A 124 -4.82 3.47 -2.04
N THR A 125 -4.83 3.01 -0.80
CA THR A 125 -4.26 3.75 0.35
C THR A 125 -3.20 2.88 1.02
N ASP A 126 -2.13 3.50 1.52
CA ASP A 126 -1.07 2.79 2.24
C ASP A 126 -0.76 3.49 3.56
N THR A 127 -1.27 2.95 4.65
CA THR A 127 -0.99 3.39 6.02
C THR A 127 0.13 2.53 6.63
N GLY A 128 -0.01 1.21 6.52
CA GLY A 128 0.95 0.23 7.06
C GLY A 128 1.36 -0.86 6.07
N GLY A 129 1.24 -0.62 4.75
CA GLY A 129 1.57 -1.60 3.71
C GLY A 129 0.45 -1.87 2.71
N SER A 130 -0.68 -1.17 2.82
CA SER A 130 -1.93 -1.51 2.12
C SER A 130 -1.95 -1.27 0.60
N VAL A 131 -0.87 -0.79 -0.01
CA VAL A 131 -0.61 -0.86 -1.45
C VAL A 131 0.52 -1.83 -1.73
N ARG A 132 1.60 -1.75 -0.98
CA ARG A 132 2.82 -2.53 -1.20
C ARG A 132 2.58 -4.04 -1.07
N VAL A 133 1.86 -4.47 -0.04
CA VAL A 133 1.56 -5.90 0.20
C VAL A 133 0.70 -6.49 -0.91
N PRO A 134 -0.47 -5.91 -1.27
CA PRO A 134 -1.24 -6.43 -2.40
C PRO A 134 -0.51 -6.32 -3.75
N ALA A 135 0.36 -5.32 -3.96
CA ALA A 135 1.21 -5.27 -5.14
C ALA A 135 2.15 -6.48 -5.22
N SER A 136 2.81 -6.83 -4.10
CA SER A 136 3.67 -8.02 -4.01
C SER A 136 2.91 -9.31 -4.29
N PHE A 137 1.75 -9.50 -3.64
CA PHE A 137 0.97 -10.73 -3.73
C PHE A 137 0.27 -10.94 -5.08
N CYS A 138 -0.05 -9.85 -5.79
CA CYS A 138 -0.69 -9.89 -7.10
C CYS A 138 0.30 -9.69 -8.28
N GLY A 139 1.59 -9.50 -8.01
CA GLY A 139 2.61 -9.32 -9.04
C GLY A 139 2.46 -8.02 -9.81
N LEU A 140 2.33 -6.89 -9.10
CA LEU A 140 2.09 -5.55 -9.65
C LEU A 140 3.18 -4.58 -9.22
N TYR A 141 3.34 -3.50 -10.00
CA TYR A 141 3.91 -2.27 -9.49
C TYR A 141 2.93 -1.62 -8.51
N GLY A 142 3.43 -1.19 -7.36
CA GLY A 142 2.64 -0.46 -6.38
C GLY A 142 3.50 0.56 -5.66
N VAL A 143 2.98 1.78 -5.44
CA VAL A 143 3.72 2.85 -4.78
C VAL A 143 3.01 3.33 -3.53
N ARG A 144 3.79 3.51 -2.49
CA ARG A 144 3.53 4.39 -1.36
C ARG A 144 4.35 5.67 -1.55
N PRO A 145 3.75 6.82 -1.86
CA PRO A 145 4.47 8.09 -1.97
C PRO A 145 4.99 8.58 -0.62
N THR A 146 5.86 9.58 -0.66
CA THR A 146 6.27 10.37 0.50
C THR A 146 5.04 10.86 1.26
N HIS A 147 4.97 10.56 2.57
CA HIS A 147 3.87 11.03 3.42
C HIS A 147 3.79 12.57 3.41
N GLY A 148 2.57 13.09 3.21
CA GLY A 148 2.29 14.52 3.12
C GLY A 148 2.60 15.17 1.76
N ARG A 149 2.98 14.37 0.73
CA ARG A 149 3.21 14.87 -0.62
C ARG A 149 1.92 15.11 -1.41
N LEU A 150 0.92 14.28 -1.19
CA LEU A 150 -0.36 14.34 -1.89
C LEU A 150 -1.46 14.89 -0.99
N ASP A 151 -2.40 15.60 -1.60
CA ASP A 151 -3.63 16.01 -0.93
C ASP A 151 -4.52 14.78 -0.69
N LEU A 152 -4.98 14.61 0.53
CA LEU A 152 -5.84 13.51 0.95
C LEU A 152 -7.31 13.91 1.08
N THR A 153 -7.70 15.10 0.61
CA THR A 153 -9.09 15.58 0.65
C THR A 153 -10.03 14.60 -0.04
N GLY A 154 -11.08 14.19 0.66
CA GLY A 154 -12.06 13.21 0.21
C GLY A 154 -11.58 11.75 0.28
N MET A 155 -10.47 11.49 0.93
CA MET A 155 -10.06 10.14 1.31
C MET A 155 -10.44 9.88 2.77
N MET A 156 -11.16 8.79 3.04
CA MET A 156 -11.49 8.34 4.40
C MET A 156 -10.19 8.12 5.20
N PRO A 157 -9.95 8.86 6.28
CA PRO A 157 -8.74 8.71 7.07
C PRO A 157 -8.77 7.42 7.89
N GLN A 158 -7.58 6.89 8.19
CA GLN A 158 -7.38 5.81 9.16
C GLN A 158 -6.44 6.27 10.28
N ALA A 159 -5.19 6.61 9.92
CA ALA A 159 -4.16 7.10 10.83
C ALA A 159 -3.39 8.24 10.13
N PRO A 160 -3.82 9.49 10.32
CA PRO A 160 -3.36 10.66 9.55
C PRO A 160 -1.84 10.85 9.54
N SER A 161 -1.13 10.45 10.59
CA SER A 161 0.33 10.56 10.63
C SER A 161 1.05 9.54 9.73
N SER A 162 0.31 8.60 9.14
CA SER A 162 0.85 7.51 8.31
C SER A 162 0.13 7.34 6.97
N ASP A 163 -1.08 7.89 6.82
CA ASP A 163 -1.92 7.70 5.63
C ASP A 163 -1.30 8.30 4.37
N THR A 164 -1.36 7.56 3.26
CA THR A 164 -1.03 8.06 1.93
C THR A 164 -1.99 7.47 0.89
N THR A 165 -2.25 8.25 -0.17
CA THR A 165 -2.76 7.69 -1.43
C THR A 165 -1.62 6.96 -2.15
N GLY A 166 -1.92 5.82 -2.76
CA GLY A 166 -1.00 5.12 -3.64
C GLY A 166 -1.75 4.54 -4.83
N TRP A 167 -1.04 3.88 -5.75
CA TRP A 167 -1.65 3.30 -6.95
C TRP A 167 -0.89 2.07 -7.43
N PHE A 168 -1.53 1.32 -8.33
CA PHE A 168 -1.05 0.09 -8.93
C PHE A 168 -1.00 0.20 -10.45
N ALA A 169 -0.09 -0.54 -11.09
CA ALA A 169 -0.09 -0.81 -12.52
C ALA A 169 0.54 -2.19 -12.82
N ARG A 170 0.22 -2.76 -14.01
CA ARG A 170 0.79 -4.04 -14.46
C ARG A 170 2.17 -3.90 -15.07
N ASP A 171 2.46 -2.75 -15.65
CA ASP A 171 3.69 -2.45 -16.39
C ASP A 171 4.29 -1.11 -15.96
N ALA A 172 5.60 -0.94 -16.13
CA ALA A 172 6.31 0.24 -15.71
C ALA A 172 5.98 1.49 -16.55
N ALA A 173 5.51 1.33 -17.78
CA ALA A 173 5.14 2.45 -18.65
C ALA A 173 3.86 3.12 -18.15
N THR A 174 2.80 2.34 -17.91
CA THR A 174 1.55 2.81 -17.29
C THR A 174 1.82 3.36 -15.89
N PHE A 175 2.62 2.64 -15.08
CA PHE A 175 3.01 3.08 -13.75
C PHE A 175 3.68 4.47 -13.76
N ALA A 176 4.62 4.70 -14.69
CA ALA A 176 5.31 5.99 -14.82
C ALA A 176 4.39 7.11 -15.29
N ARG A 177 3.47 6.85 -16.25
CA ARG A 177 2.49 7.84 -16.72
C ARG A 177 1.58 8.30 -15.58
N VAL A 178 1.01 7.35 -14.84
CA VAL A 178 0.14 7.64 -13.68
C VAL A 178 0.92 8.37 -12.60
N SER A 179 2.15 7.93 -12.30
CA SER A 179 3.00 8.57 -11.30
C SER A 179 3.34 10.01 -11.64
N ALA A 180 3.65 10.32 -12.91
CA ALA A 180 3.92 11.68 -13.34
C ALA A 180 2.71 12.61 -13.10
N VAL A 181 1.50 12.13 -13.36
CA VAL A 181 0.27 12.88 -13.10
C VAL A 181 0.03 13.05 -11.60
N MET A 182 0.07 11.97 -10.83
CA MET A 182 -0.24 12.00 -9.40
C MET A 182 0.77 12.84 -8.61
N LEU A 183 2.06 12.77 -8.97
CA LEU A 183 3.14 13.50 -8.31
C LEU A 183 3.32 14.93 -8.82
N ASP A 184 2.63 15.30 -9.91
CA ASP A 184 2.78 16.59 -10.62
C ASP A 184 4.24 16.86 -11.00
N GLU A 185 4.93 15.84 -11.46
CA GLU A 185 6.37 15.90 -11.73
C GLU A 185 6.77 14.93 -12.85
N ALA A 186 7.62 15.38 -13.76
CA ALA A 186 8.15 14.51 -14.80
C ALA A 186 9.05 13.41 -14.22
N ILE A 187 8.94 12.20 -14.77
CA ILE A 187 9.82 11.10 -14.36
C ILE A 187 11.22 11.33 -14.96
N PRO A 188 12.25 11.47 -14.11
CA PRO A 188 13.59 11.77 -14.59
C PRO A 188 14.22 10.58 -15.34
N THR A 189 15.25 10.86 -16.12
CA THR A 189 16.12 9.84 -16.72
C THR A 189 17.32 9.49 -15.84
N ALA A 190 17.67 10.39 -14.91
CA ALA A 190 18.77 10.18 -13.98
C ALA A 190 18.42 9.07 -12.98
N LEU A 191 19.39 8.18 -12.75
CA LEU A 191 19.27 7.06 -11.81
C LEU A 191 20.11 7.33 -10.55
N PRO A 192 19.81 6.67 -9.43
CA PRO A 192 20.58 6.81 -8.20
C PRO A 192 22.03 6.36 -8.40
N ALA A 193 22.92 6.91 -7.59
CA ALA A 193 24.35 6.55 -7.64
C ALA A 193 24.65 5.32 -6.78
N ARG A 194 23.85 5.07 -5.72
CA ARG A 194 24.07 4.03 -4.71
C ARG A 194 22.83 3.18 -4.47
N LEU A 195 23.06 1.88 -4.30
CA LEU A 195 22.11 0.89 -3.79
C LEU A 195 22.56 0.39 -2.42
N ILE A 196 21.66 0.36 -1.46
CA ILE A 196 21.81 -0.37 -0.20
C ILE A 196 20.93 -1.62 -0.26
N VAL A 197 21.50 -2.77 0.04
CA VAL A 197 20.78 -4.04 0.25
C VAL A 197 20.51 -4.20 1.74
N ALA A 198 19.26 -4.24 2.16
CA ALA A 198 18.88 -4.35 3.57
C ALA A 198 19.05 -5.81 4.05
N VAL A 199 20.21 -6.14 4.58
CA VAL A 199 20.58 -7.54 4.92
C VAL A 199 19.70 -8.15 6.00
N ASP A 200 19.25 -7.38 6.97
CA ASP A 200 18.33 -7.82 8.02
C ASP A 200 16.93 -8.12 7.46
N ALA A 201 16.46 -7.34 6.49
CA ALA A 201 15.17 -7.56 5.84
C ALA A 201 15.20 -8.81 4.93
N PHE A 202 16.29 -9.04 4.20
CA PHE A 202 16.47 -10.27 3.41
C PHE A 202 16.64 -11.50 4.33
N GLY A 203 17.38 -11.39 5.44
CA GLY A 203 17.53 -12.46 6.42
C GLY A 203 16.25 -12.76 7.21
N PHE A 204 15.30 -11.83 7.27
CA PHE A 204 14.00 -12.01 7.91
C PHE A 204 12.96 -12.68 7.01
N ALA A 205 13.06 -12.53 5.71
CA ALA A 205 12.17 -13.20 4.75
C ALA A 205 12.41 -14.72 4.73
N ASP A 206 11.43 -15.48 4.26
CA ASP A 206 11.65 -16.91 4.04
C ASP A 206 12.81 -17.11 3.04
N PRO A 207 13.68 -18.12 3.24
CA PRO A 207 14.85 -18.33 2.41
C PRO A 207 14.53 -18.39 0.91
N GLU A 208 13.40 -19.02 0.54
CA GLU A 208 12.94 -19.13 -0.84
C GLU A 208 12.56 -17.76 -1.42
N THR A 209 11.93 -16.90 -0.61
CA THR A 209 11.60 -15.52 -1.01
C THR A 209 12.86 -14.69 -1.20
N ALA A 210 13.79 -14.76 -0.25
CA ALA A 210 15.06 -14.06 -0.35
C ALA A 210 15.85 -14.51 -1.60
N ALA A 211 15.93 -15.82 -1.87
CA ALA A 211 16.59 -16.39 -3.04
C ALA A 211 15.92 -15.98 -4.35
N ALA A 212 14.58 -16.01 -4.42
CA ALA A 212 13.82 -15.64 -5.61
C ALA A 212 14.01 -14.17 -6.02
N LEU A 213 14.29 -13.28 -5.07
CA LEU A 213 14.52 -11.86 -5.31
C LEU A 213 15.94 -11.52 -5.75
N GLN A 214 16.93 -12.42 -5.56
CA GLN A 214 18.34 -12.15 -5.90
C GLN A 214 18.58 -11.78 -7.38
N PRO A 215 17.92 -12.38 -8.38
CA PRO A 215 18.06 -11.94 -9.77
C PRO A 215 17.66 -10.46 -9.97
N LEU A 216 16.58 -10.00 -9.33
CA LEU A 216 16.16 -8.59 -9.38
C LEU A 216 17.15 -7.68 -8.66
N VAL A 217 17.70 -8.10 -7.51
CA VAL A 217 18.74 -7.34 -6.80
C VAL A 217 19.99 -7.18 -7.66
N ARG A 218 20.45 -8.26 -8.30
CA ARG A 218 21.61 -8.19 -9.24
C ARG A 218 21.32 -7.26 -10.42
N LYS A 219 20.13 -7.35 -11.01
CA LYS A 219 19.71 -6.46 -12.10
C LYS A 219 19.67 -5.00 -11.64
N LEU A 220 19.12 -4.73 -10.45
CA LEU A 220 19.10 -3.40 -9.84
C LEU A 220 20.52 -2.86 -9.59
N ALA A 221 21.44 -3.71 -9.13
CA ALA A 221 22.84 -3.35 -8.90
C ALA A 221 23.54 -2.86 -10.18
N THR A 222 23.14 -3.33 -11.38
CA THR A 222 23.70 -2.81 -12.64
C THR A 222 23.28 -1.41 -13.02
N LEU A 223 22.28 -0.85 -12.31
CA LEU A 223 21.78 0.52 -12.55
C LEU A 223 22.54 1.59 -11.77
N VAL A 224 23.37 1.19 -10.80
CA VAL A 224 24.05 2.09 -9.85
C VAL A 224 25.58 1.93 -9.92
N LYS A 225 26.31 2.87 -9.33
CA LYS A 225 27.79 2.85 -9.29
C LYS A 225 28.35 2.18 -8.03
N ASP A 226 27.60 2.22 -6.93
CA ASP A 226 28.03 1.75 -5.60
C ASP A 226 26.94 0.87 -5.01
N VAL A 227 27.33 -0.30 -4.50
CA VAL A 227 26.40 -1.22 -3.81
C VAL A 227 26.95 -1.49 -2.43
N ARG A 228 26.11 -1.37 -1.40
CA ARG A 228 26.45 -1.62 0.00
C ARG A 228 25.42 -2.51 0.65
N GLU A 229 25.85 -3.19 1.68
CA GLU A 229 25.00 -3.98 2.56
C GLU A 229 24.90 -3.29 3.92
N GLU A 230 23.68 -3.05 4.38
CA GLU A 230 23.40 -2.39 5.66
C GLU A 230 22.15 -2.98 6.32
N PRO A 231 22.09 -3.08 7.63
CA PRO A 231 20.84 -3.38 8.31
C PRO A 231 19.90 -2.16 8.21
N LEU A 232 18.63 -2.41 7.87
CA LEU A 232 17.57 -1.40 7.87
C LEU A 232 17.28 -0.93 9.31
N ALA A 233 17.03 -1.88 10.20
CA ALA A 233 16.64 -1.65 11.60
C ALA A 233 17.59 -2.34 12.57
N PRO A 234 18.70 -1.70 12.99
CA PRO A 234 19.69 -2.31 13.89
C PRO A 234 19.14 -2.82 15.23
N GLN A 235 18.05 -2.20 15.73
CA GLN A 235 17.35 -2.66 16.93
C GLN A 235 16.41 -3.84 16.67
N GLY A 236 16.18 -4.20 15.41
CA GLY A 236 15.30 -5.25 14.94
C GLY A 236 14.02 -4.72 14.28
N LEU A 237 13.65 -5.35 13.17
CA LEU A 237 12.43 -5.05 12.41
C LEU A 237 11.16 -5.17 13.26
N SER A 238 11.14 -6.09 14.22
CA SER A 238 10.02 -6.29 15.15
C SER A 238 9.80 -5.10 16.10
N VAL A 239 10.86 -4.36 16.45
CA VAL A 239 10.77 -3.14 17.27
C VAL A 239 10.01 -2.05 16.51
N TRP A 240 10.37 -1.83 15.24
CA TRP A 240 9.64 -0.89 14.38
C TRP A 240 8.20 -1.33 14.10
N ALA A 241 7.99 -2.64 13.90
CA ALA A 241 6.65 -3.20 13.76
C ALA A 241 5.80 -2.95 15.00
N ARG A 242 6.33 -3.17 16.22
CA ARG A 242 5.65 -2.86 17.48
C ARG A 242 5.30 -1.37 17.57
N ALA A 243 6.24 -0.48 17.27
CA ALA A 243 5.98 0.96 17.32
C ALA A 243 4.86 1.39 16.36
N GLN A 244 4.87 0.92 15.11
CA GLN A 244 3.80 1.21 14.15
C GLN A 244 2.46 0.60 14.61
N ARG A 245 2.47 -0.63 15.12
CA ARG A 245 1.26 -1.31 15.64
C ARG A 245 0.76 -0.75 16.97
N THR A 246 1.46 0.18 17.58
CA THR A 246 1.01 1.01 18.70
C THR A 246 0.39 2.31 18.19
N LEU A 247 1.09 3.05 17.33
CA LEU A 247 0.68 4.38 16.89
C LEU A 247 -0.51 4.34 15.91
N GLN A 248 -0.44 3.49 14.87
CA GLN A 248 -1.47 3.40 13.84
C GLN A 248 -2.84 2.97 14.41
N PRO A 249 -2.99 1.90 15.20
CA PRO A 249 -4.28 1.56 15.80
C PRO A 249 -4.81 2.63 16.75
N TYR A 250 -3.94 3.28 17.52
CA TYR A 250 -4.36 4.38 18.38
C TYR A 250 -4.97 5.53 17.56
N GLU A 251 -4.31 5.96 16.49
CA GLU A 251 -4.86 6.99 15.61
C GLU A 251 -6.17 6.52 14.93
N ALA A 252 -6.24 5.26 14.50
CA ALA A 252 -7.46 4.69 13.94
C ALA A 252 -8.62 4.72 14.95
N TRP A 253 -8.36 4.40 16.21
CA TRP A 253 -9.35 4.57 17.28
C TRP A 253 -9.81 6.02 17.39
N GLN A 254 -8.88 7.01 17.40
CA GLN A 254 -9.27 8.42 17.46
C GLN A 254 -10.13 8.83 16.25
N THR A 255 -9.85 8.28 15.07
CA THR A 255 -10.60 8.55 13.84
C THR A 255 -12.03 7.99 13.89
N PHE A 256 -12.20 6.77 14.35
CA PHE A 256 -13.49 6.06 14.26
C PHE A 256 -14.29 6.04 15.57
N ARG A 257 -13.70 6.46 16.68
CA ARG A 257 -14.31 6.42 18.01
C ARG A 257 -15.71 7.03 18.05
N ALA A 258 -15.86 8.25 17.53
CA ALA A 258 -17.15 8.96 17.59
C ALA A 258 -18.26 8.22 16.84
N TRP A 259 -17.93 7.58 15.72
CA TRP A 259 -18.87 6.73 14.99
C TRP A 259 -19.20 5.45 15.75
N ILE A 260 -18.18 4.76 16.26
CA ILE A 260 -18.37 3.50 17.01
C ILE A 260 -19.23 3.71 18.25
N GLU A 261 -18.93 4.76 19.04
CA GLU A 261 -19.66 5.06 20.29
C GLU A 261 -21.10 5.54 20.03
N ARG A 262 -21.35 6.27 18.94
CA ARG A 262 -22.69 6.79 18.61
C ARG A 262 -23.59 5.73 18.00
N ASP A 263 -23.07 4.94 17.04
CA ASP A 263 -23.89 4.13 16.14
C ASP A 263 -23.81 2.62 16.40
N ASN A 264 -22.88 2.18 17.26
CA ASN A 264 -22.62 0.78 17.60
C ASN A 264 -22.68 -0.14 16.34
N PRO A 265 -21.83 0.09 15.33
CA PRO A 265 -21.90 -0.58 14.03
C PRO A 265 -21.58 -2.07 14.15
N ARG A 266 -22.07 -2.84 13.20
CA ARG A 266 -21.60 -4.21 13.00
C ARG A 266 -20.16 -4.15 12.50
N MET A 267 -19.28 -4.90 13.15
CA MET A 267 -17.88 -4.95 12.79
C MET A 267 -17.39 -6.40 12.74
N GLN A 268 -16.42 -6.66 11.88
CA GLN A 268 -15.67 -7.91 11.91
C GLN A 268 -14.98 -8.05 13.27
N PHE A 269 -15.01 -9.26 13.84
CA PHE A 269 -14.46 -9.53 15.16
C PHE A 269 -13.01 -9.02 15.35
N SER A 270 -12.14 -9.26 14.36
CA SER A 270 -10.74 -8.82 14.44
C SER A 270 -10.61 -7.30 14.46
N VAL A 271 -11.48 -6.57 13.74
CA VAL A 271 -11.50 -5.09 13.70
C VAL A 271 -12.06 -4.53 14.99
N ALA A 272 -13.23 -5.04 15.45
CA ALA A 272 -13.83 -4.64 16.73
C ALA A 272 -12.87 -4.87 17.92
N ARG A 273 -12.24 -6.05 17.99
CA ARG A 273 -11.22 -6.36 18.99
C ARG A 273 -10.02 -5.41 18.88
N GLY A 274 -9.56 -5.15 17.66
CA GLY A 274 -8.44 -4.22 17.41
C GLY A 274 -8.75 -2.81 17.90
N MET A 275 -9.95 -2.30 17.63
CA MET A 275 -10.42 -0.98 18.10
C MET A 275 -10.54 -0.92 19.63
N ALA A 276 -11.10 -1.94 20.26
CA ALA A 276 -11.19 -2.01 21.73
C ALA A 276 -9.81 -1.99 22.39
N LEU A 277 -8.85 -2.74 21.86
CA LEU A 277 -7.46 -2.73 22.34
C LEU A 277 -6.77 -1.39 22.09
N ALA A 278 -7.01 -0.77 20.93
CA ALA A 278 -6.42 0.51 20.56
C ALA A 278 -6.88 1.64 21.52
N GLY A 279 -8.14 1.61 21.94
CA GLY A 279 -8.69 2.55 22.94
C GLY A 279 -8.05 2.46 24.32
N SER A 280 -7.42 1.31 24.65
CA SER A 280 -6.77 1.05 25.92
C SER A 280 -5.24 1.18 25.91
N ILE A 281 -4.62 1.60 24.79
CA ILE A 281 -3.16 1.76 24.70
C ILE A 281 -2.68 2.81 25.69
N PRO A 282 -1.79 2.47 26.66
CA PRO A 282 -1.30 3.39 27.65
C PRO A 282 -0.47 4.53 27.05
N GLU A 283 -0.46 5.68 27.73
CA GLU A 283 0.38 6.84 27.34
C GLU A 283 1.86 6.46 27.21
N SER A 284 2.38 5.69 28.15
CA SER A 284 3.79 5.24 28.13
C SER A 284 4.15 4.43 26.88
N GLU A 285 3.24 3.57 26.41
CA GLU A 285 3.45 2.80 25.18
C GLU A 285 3.46 3.72 23.96
N ARG A 286 2.60 4.73 23.93
CA ARG A 286 2.55 5.71 22.83
C ARG A 286 3.81 6.58 22.80
N GLN A 287 4.28 7.02 23.96
CA GLN A 287 5.53 7.80 24.10
C GLN A 287 6.73 6.99 23.65
N TRP A 288 6.83 5.71 24.07
CA TRP A 288 7.86 4.81 23.61
C TRP A 288 7.81 4.64 22.08
N ALA A 289 6.64 4.40 21.52
CA ALA A 289 6.47 4.22 20.09
C ALA A 289 6.80 5.50 19.29
N ALA A 290 6.50 6.67 19.85
CA ALA A 290 6.89 7.95 19.27
C ALA A 290 8.42 8.14 19.24
N LEU A 291 9.13 7.76 20.30
CA LEU A 291 10.61 7.75 20.32
C LEU A 291 11.17 6.81 19.25
N MET A 292 10.64 5.59 19.15
CA MET A 292 11.06 4.65 18.09
C MET A 292 10.79 5.17 16.69
N ARG A 293 9.72 5.95 16.49
CA ARG A 293 9.45 6.65 15.21
C ARG A 293 10.57 7.64 14.88
N GLU A 294 11.01 8.43 15.83
CA GLU A 294 12.09 9.41 15.59
C GLU A 294 13.44 8.71 15.33
N GLU A 295 13.74 7.63 16.03
CA GLU A 295 14.93 6.83 15.75
C GLU A 295 14.90 6.19 14.36
N ALA A 296 13.74 5.64 13.95
CA ALA A 296 13.56 5.10 12.61
C ALA A 296 13.72 6.19 11.53
N ARG A 297 13.19 7.40 11.77
CA ARG A 297 13.37 8.56 10.89
C ARG A 297 14.82 8.95 10.76
N ALA A 298 15.53 9.06 11.87
CA ALA A 298 16.96 9.39 11.88
C ALA A 298 17.78 8.32 11.14
N ARG A 299 17.49 7.02 11.37
CA ARG A 299 18.15 5.92 10.67
C ARG A 299 17.94 5.98 9.17
N LEU A 300 16.70 6.16 8.71
CA LEU A 300 16.42 6.23 7.27
C LEU A 300 16.95 7.51 6.63
N ALA A 301 16.97 8.64 7.33
CA ALA A 301 17.60 9.86 6.84
C ALA A 301 19.11 9.66 6.62
N TRP A 302 19.78 8.89 7.48
CA TRP A 302 21.19 8.55 7.32
C TRP A 302 21.43 7.55 6.18
N LEU A 303 20.64 6.47 6.08
CA LEU A 303 20.77 5.47 5.02
C LEU A 303 20.47 6.05 3.63
N LEU A 304 19.41 6.83 3.52
CA LEU A 304 18.87 7.34 2.27
C LEU A 304 19.41 8.75 1.96
N ALA A 305 20.72 8.94 2.04
CA ALA A 305 21.37 10.18 1.58
C ALA A 305 21.04 10.44 0.10
N PRO A 306 21.13 11.70 -0.39
CA PRO A 306 20.81 12.05 -1.79
C PRO A 306 21.48 11.10 -2.79
N GLY A 307 20.70 10.64 -3.78
CA GLY A 307 21.18 9.69 -4.79
C GLY A 307 21.35 8.24 -4.31
N THR A 308 20.82 7.90 -3.13
CA THR A 308 20.83 6.54 -2.58
C THR A 308 19.41 5.96 -2.60
N ILE A 309 19.30 4.69 -3.00
CA ILE A 309 18.12 3.85 -2.78
C ILE A 309 18.46 2.66 -1.92
N LEU A 310 17.46 2.10 -1.24
CA LEU A 310 17.59 0.86 -0.48
C LEU A 310 16.63 -0.17 -1.08
N CYS A 311 17.06 -1.44 -1.20
CA CYS A 311 16.18 -2.52 -1.59
C CYS A 311 15.98 -3.56 -0.49
N MET A 312 14.77 -4.16 -0.48
CA MET A 312 14.36 -5.18 0.49
C MET A 312 13.19 -6.01 -0.05
N PRO A 313 12.89 -7.20 0.49
CA PRO A 313 11.65 -7.90 0.17
C PRO A 313 10.44 -7.05 0.55
N THR A 314 9.41 -7.01 -0.31
CA THR A 314 8.15 -6.30 0.01
C THR A 314 7.36 -7.08 1.07
N THR A 315 7.32 -8.39 0.94
CA THR A 315 6.66 -9.31 1.86
C THR A 315 7.62 -10.45 2.23
N PRO A 316 7.52 -11.04 3.43
CA PRO A 316 8.44 -12.09 3.86
C PRO A 316 8.18 -13.45 3.17
N PHE A 317 7.02 -13.61 2.54
CA PHE A 317 6.54 -14.83 1.88
C PHE A 317 5.53 -14.47 0.79
N PRO A 318 5.20 -15.40 -0.12
CA PRO A 318 4.09 -15.26 -1.07
C PRO A 318 2.74 -15.20 -0.37
N ALA A 319 1.68 -14.82 -1.12
CA ALA A 319 0.33 -14.74 -0.58
C ALA A 319 -0.09 -15.99 0.20
N PRO A 320 -0.55 -15.89 1.44
CA PRO A 320 -1.09 -17.03 2.20
C PRO A 320 -2.45 -17.49 1.66
N LYS A 321 -2.86 -18.69 2.03
CA LYS A 321 -4.19 -19.24 1.66
C LYS A 321 -5.31 -18.42 2.25
N LYS A 322 -6.46 -18.42 1.58
CA LYS A 322 -7.71 -17.81 2.09
C LYS A 322 -8.30 -18.59 3.24
N GLY A 323 -9.06 -17.90 4.09
CA GLY A 323 -9.88 -18.54 5.14
C GLY A 323 -9.07 -19.18 6.26
N LEU A 324 -7.84 -18.77 6.48
CA LEU A 324 -7.04 -19.26 7.60
C LEU A 324 -7.62 -18.77 8.94
N PRO A 325 -7.60 -19.60 9.99
CA PRO A 325 -8.07 -19.20 11.30
C PRO A 325 -7.17 -18.14 11.94
N LEU A 326 -7.75 -17.27 12.76
CA LEU A 326 -7.07 -16.13 13.38
C LEU A 326 -5.73 -16.47 14.06
N PRO A 327 -5.58 -17.59 14.81
CA PRO A 327 -4.28 -17.95 15.41
C PRO A 327 -3.16 -18.20 14.38
N VAL A 328 -3.51 -18.59 13.15
CA VAL A 328 -2.55 -18.78 12.05
C VAL A 328 -2.28 -17.44 11.34
N VAL A 329 -3.30 -16.61 11.21
CA VAL A 329 -3.23 -15.32 10.49
C VAL A 329 -2.43 -14.29 11.28
N GLU A 330 -2.53 -14.20 12.60
CA GLU A 330 -1.86 -13.17 13.41
C GLU A 330 -0.32 -13.22 13.31
N PRO A 331 0.35 -14.37 13.40
CA PRO A 331 1.79 -14.46 13.15
C PRO A 331 2.20 -13.99 11.74
N LEU A 332 1.39 -14.32 10.71
CA LEU A 332 1.66 -13.88 9.34
C LEU A 332 1.55 -12.35 9.21
N ARG A 333 0.50 -11.76 9.79
CA ARG A 333 0.32 -10.30 9.85
C ARG A 333 1.49 -9.61 10.56
N MET A 334 1.98 -10.18 11.66
CA MET A 334 3.14 -9.65 12.37
C MET A 334 4.39 -9.67 11.49
N ARG A 335 4.66 -10.76 10.79
CA ARG A 335 5.81 -10.88 9.89
C ARG A 335 5.72 -9.89 8.72
N ILE A 336 4.54 -9.70 8.13
CA ILE A 336 4.32 -8.67 7.10
C ILE A 336 4.60 -7.28 7.69
N SER A 337 4.10 -6.98 8.90
CA SER A 337 4.33 -5.70 9.57
C SER A 337 5.83 -5.42 9.77
N CYS A 338 6.66 -6.43 10.05
CA CYS A 338 8.11 -6.25 10.19
C CYS A 338 8.77 -5.68 8.93
N LEU A 339 8.27 -6.04 7.73
CA LEU A 339 8.78 -5.51 6.45
C LEU A 339 7.99 -4.30 5.92
N ALA A 340 6.87 -3.90 6.52
CA ALA A 340 6.03 -2.81 6.03
C ALA A 340 6.03 -1.55 6.93
N SER A 341 6.34 -1.69 8.22
CA SER A 341 6.15 -0.65 9.25
C SER A 341 6.98 0.61 9.03
N HIS A 342 8.19 0.49 8.45
CA HIS A 342 9.07 1.64 8.20
C HIS A 342 8.38 2.72 7.36
N GLY A 343 7.52 2.36 6.39
CA GLY A 343 6.78 3.32 5.57
C GLY A 343 5.87 4.22 6.41
N GLY A 344 5.07 3.65 7.32
CA GLY A 344 4.21 4.41 8.23
C GLY A 344 4.99 5.23 9.24
N LEU A 345 6.05 4.66 9.85
CA LEU A 345 6.86 5.35 10.85
C LEU A 345 7.62 6.55 10.28
N THR A 346 8.21 6.41 9.11
CA THR A 346 9.17 7.39 8.60
C THR A 346 8.62 8.27 7.49
N GLY A 347 7.57 7.80 6.81
CA GLY A 347 6.95 8.52 5.71
C GLY A 347 7.81 8.60 4.45
N VAL A 348 8.83 7.74 4.30
CA VAL A 348 9.62 7.65 3.07
C VAL A 348 8.82 7.03 1.92
N PRO A 349 9.10 7.40 0.66
CA PRO A 349 8.48 6.77 -0.50
C PRO A 349 9.03 5.36 -0.71
N GLN A 350 8.17 4.48 -1.23
CA GLN A 350 8.52 3.10 -1.54
C GLN A 350 7.75 2.60 -2.75
N VAL A 351 8.43 1.89 -3.64
CA VAL A 351 7.83 1.17 -4.78
C VAL A 351 8.05 -0.32 -4.60
N SER A 352 6.97 -1.11 -4.70
CA SER A 352 7.04 -2.56 -4.87
C SER A 352 7.15 -2.88 -6.37
N ILE A 353 8.16 -3.64 -6.74
CA ILE A 353 8.48 -4.04 -8.12
C ILE A 353 8.19 -5.53 -8.28
N PRO A 354 7.38 -5.96 -9.27
CA PRO A 354 7.12 -7.36 -9.56
C PRO A 354 8.30 -8.00 -10.32
N GLY A 355 8.21 -9.31 -10.57
CA GLY A 355 9.13 -10.03 -11.44
C GLY A 355 9.85 -11.20 -10.80
N ALA A 356 9.54 -11.53 -9.56
CA ALA A 356 10.02 -12.75 -8.89
C ALA A 356 8.85 -13.63 -8.45
N THR A 357 9.09 -14.93 -8.34
CA THR A 357 8.08 -15.91 -7.88
C THR A 357 8.75 -16.99 -7.02
N VAL A 358 7.99 -17.51 -6.05
CA VAL A 358 8.29 -18.72 -5.27
C VAL A 358 7.21 -19.72 -5.61
N ASP A 359 7.56 -20.87 -6.19
CA ASP A 359 6.60 -21.90 -6.66
C ASP A 359 5.49 -21.31 -7.57
N GLY A 360 5.85 -20.36 -8.43
CA GLY A 360 4.92 -19.68 -9.32
C GLY A 360 4.09 -18.58 -8.66
N LEU A 361 4.20 -18.36 -7.35
CA LEU A 361 3.49 -17.33 -6.59
C LEU A 361 4.31 -16.04 -6.56
N PRO A 362 3.72 -14.88 -6.88
CA PRO A 362 4.44 -13.62 -6.92
C PRO A 362 5.02 -13.21 -5.56
N VAL A 363 6.21 -12.62 -5.61
CA VAL A 363 6.85 -11.87 -4.52
C VAL A 363 7.47 -10.59 -5.10
N GLY A 364 7.35 -9.48 -4.38
CA GLY A 364 7.82 -8.16 -4.81
C GLY A 364 9.16 -7.78 -4.19
N LEU A 365 9.99 -7.09 -4.97
CA LEU A 365 11.16 -6.34 -4.47
C LEU A 365 10.75 -4.90 -4.20
N SER A 366 10.96 -4.42 -3.00
CA SER A 366 10.77 -3.02 -2.64
C SER A 366 12.04 -2.21 -2.86
N ILE A 367 11.87 -1.01 -3.39
CA ILE A 367 12.90 0.05 -3.37
C ILE A 367 12.39 1.26 -2.60
N LEU A 368 13.24 1.82 -1.76
CA LEU A 368 12.98 2.99 -0.93
C LEU A 368 13.95 4.11 -1.30
N GLY A 369 13.52 5.36 -1.13
CA GLY A 369 14.37 6.53 -1.30
C GLY A 369 14.13 7.57 -0.22
N ALA A 370 14.93 8.62 -0.21
CA ALA A 370 14.72 9.76 0.68
C ALA A 370 13.32 10.38 0.47
N ARG A 371 12.80 11.06 1.48
CA ARG A 371 11.55 11.82 1.33
C ARG A 371 11.66 12.79 0.16
N GLY A 372 10.67 12.78 -0.73
CA GLY A 372 10.63 13.60 -1.95
C GLY A 372 11.32 12.98 -3.18
N SER A 373 11.92 11.78 -3.07
CA SER A 373 12.56 11.10 -4.21
C SER A 373 11.61 10.16 -4.98
N ASP A 374 10.32 10.37 -4.89
CA ASP A 374 9.28 9.50 -5.46
C ASP A 374 9.47 9.23 -6.95
N THR A 375 9.69 10.27 -7.74
CA THR A 375 9.89 10.17 -9.20
C THR A 375 11.17 9.43 -9.58
N MET A 376 12.23 9.52 -8.76
CA MET A 376 13.45 8.73 -8.92
C MET A 376 13.18 7.24 -8.76
N LEU A 377 12.36 6.83 -7.77
CA LEU A 377 11.99 5.42 -7.59
C LEU A 377 11.20 4.89 -8.78
N VAL A 378 10.30 5.71 -9.34
CA VAL A 378 9.56 5.38 -10.57
C VAL A 378 10.51 5.24 -11.77
N ALA A 379 11.52 6.11 -11.90
CA ALA A 379 12.54 6.03 -12.94
C ALA A 379 13.34 4.72 -12.84
N VAL A 380 13.71 4.31 -11.62
CA VAL A 380 14.40 3.03 -11.37
C VAL A 380 13.52 1.84 -11.76
N ALA A 381 12.23 1.84 -11.37
CA ALA A 381 11.28 0.78 -11.72
C ALA A 381 11.17 0.63 -13.25
N ARG A 382 11.07 1.74 -13.98
CA ARG A 382 11.02 1.76 -15.45
C ARG A 382 12.32 1.28 -16.08
N ALA A 383 13.47 1.70 -15.56
CA ALA A 383 14.78 1.27 -16.07
C ALA A 383 15.02 -0.23 -15.82
N LEU A 384 14.47 -0.77 -14.73
CA LEU A 384 14.59 -2.18 -14.39
C LEU A 384 13.76 -3.07 -15.33
N GLU A 385 12.56 -2.65 -15.75
CA GLU A 385 11.75 -3.40 -16.70
C GLU A 385 12.36 -3.44 -18.12
N ALA A 386 12.96 -2.32 -18.54
CA ALA A 386 13.54 -2.16 -19.88
C ALA A 386 14.80 -3.00 -20.15
N ARG A 387 15.39 -3.62 -19.13
CA ARG A 387 16.57 -4.52 -19.23
C ARG A 387 16.17 -5.97 -19.11
#